data_964656676058e9ce150532284f5d8228
#
_entry.id   964656676058e9ce150532284f5d8228
#
_cell.length_a   1.000
_cell.length_b   1.000
_cell.length_c   1.000
_cell.angle_alpha   90.00
_cell.angle_beta   90.00
_cell.angle_gamma   90.00
#
_symmetry.space_group_name_H-M   'P 1'
#
loop_
_entity.id
_entity.type
_entity.pdbx_description
1 polymer ?
#
loop_
_entity_poly.entity_id
_entity_poly.type
_entity_poly.pdbx_seq_one_letter_code
_entity_poly.pdbx_strand_id
1 'polypeptide(L)'
;MSGTCVGLSGRQRQARQASGRSGLTLLELLFVLAIIAVLALLAATVYARVVERSRVTQAIVEVGDLAVEIERIRSTTFQYPDALPSPRLDPWGRPYVYTRLEGIKGKGKARKDHALNPLNTDFDLFSTGKNGVFKPQVSQKDSLDDIIRARNGGYVGLAGEF
;
A
#
# COMPACT_ATOMS: atom_id res chain seq x y z
N MET A 1 -85.97 -22.32 46.16
CA MET A 1 -85.77 -20.91 46.55
C MET A 1 -84.45 -20.46 45.88
N SER A 2 -84.62 -19.58 44.94
CA SER A 2 -83.62 -19.14 43.95
C SER A 2 -82.67 -18.12 44.54
N GLY A 3 -81.39 -18.25 44.26
CA GLY A 3 -80.38 -17.25 44.54
C GLY A 3 -79.44 -17.07 43.32
N THR A 4 -79.70 -16.02 42.51
CA THR A 4 -78.99 -15.66 41.33
C THR A 4 -77.77 -14.85 41.73
N CYS A 5 -76.54 -15.31 41.44
CA CYS A 5 -75.33 -14.51 41.55
C CYS A 5 -75.00 -13.86 40.21
N VAL A 6 -75.03 -12.55 40.18
CA VAL A 6 -74.60 -11.70 39.03
C VAL A 6 -73.09 -11.53 39.03
N GLY A 7 -72.44 -12.06 38.01
CA GLY A 7 -71.00 -11.88 37.79
C GLY A 7 -70.69 -10.51 37.26
N LEU A 8 -69.87 -9.73 37.96
CA LEU A 8 -69.26 -8.48 37.49
C LEU A 8 -68.03 -8.75 36.62
N SER A 9 -68.18 -8.56 35.30
CA SER A 9 -67.12 -8.57 34.32
C SER A 9 -66.23 -7.34 34.49
N GLY A 10 -65.08 -7.51 35.09
CA GLY A 10 -64.04 -6.48 35.14
C GLY A 10 -63.33 -6.33 33.79
N ARG A 11 -63.67 -5.27 33.05
CA ARG A 11 -62.89 -4.86 31.87
C ARG A 11 -61.55 -4.32 32.35
N GLN A 12 -60.48 -5.13 32.20
CA GLN A 12 -59.10 -4.64 32.27
C GLN A 12 -58.83 -3.75 31.08
N ARG A 13 -58.72 -2.45 31.34
CA ARG A 13 -58.19 -1.46 30.36
C ARG A 13 -56.68 -1.68 30.28
N GLN A 14 -56.23 -2.38 29.24
CA GLN A 14 -54.82 -2.35 28.85
C GLN A 14 -54.46 -0.90 28.47
N ALA A 15 -53.67 -0.28 29.35
CA ALA A 15 -53.03 0.99 29.04
C ALA A 15 -52.01 0.71 27.93
N ARG A 16 -52.32 1.14 26.70
CA ARG A 16 -51.35 1.22 25.62
C ARG A 16 -50.24 2.21 26.05
N GLN A 17 -49.07 1.70 26.40
CA GLN A 17 -47.90 2.51 26.54
C GLN A 17 -47.61 3.09 25.14
N ALA A 18 -47.92 4.36 24.98
CA ALA A 18 -47.45 5.13 23.84
C ALA A 18 -45.91 5.22 23.96
N SER A 19 -45.20 4.40 23.18
CA SER A 19 -43.76 4.55 23.03
C SER A 19 -43.52 5.94 22.42
N GLY A 20 -43.06 6.85 23.24
CA GLY A 20 -42.68 8.19 22.80
C GLY A 20 -41.54 8.05 21.78
N ARG A 21 -41.85 8.31 20.51
CA ARG A 21 -40.83 8.52 19.52
C ARG A 21 -40.19 9.87 19.84
N SER A 22 -39.09 9.85 20.60
CA SER A 22 -38.25 11.03 20.78
C SER A 22 -37.68 11.40 19.43
N GLY A 23 -38.11 12.49 18.82
CA GLY A 23 -37.48 13.07 17.64
C GLY A 23 -36.09 13.61 18.00
N LEU A 24 -35.10 13.37 17.14
CA LEU A 24 -33.76 13.96 17.27
C LEU A 24 -33.86 15.49 17.26
N THR A 25 -33.19 16.14 18.19
CA THR A 25 -33.07 17.60 18.18
C THR A 25 -32.10 18.07 17.13
N LEU A 26 -32.27 19.26 16.58
CA LEU A 26 -31.38 19.85 15.59
C LEU A 26 -29.96 20.00 16.17
N LEU A 27 -29.84 20.28 17.45
CA LEU A 27 -28.56 20.37 18.17
C LEU A 27 -27.84 19.01 18.24
N GLU A 28 -28.56 17.92 18.52
CA GLU A 28 -28.01 16.58 18.58
C GLU A 28 -27.47 16.13 17.22
N LEU A 29 -28.22 16.42 16.14
CA LEU A 29 -27.74 16.16 14.78
C LEU A 29 -26.45 16.94 14.47
N LEU A 30 -26.38 18.21 14.88
CA LEU A 30 -25.22 19.05 14.67
C LEU A 30 -23.99 18.52 15.41
N PHE A 31 -24.13 18.07 16.66
CA PHE A 31 -23.05 17.43 17.42
C PHE A 31 -22.55 16.13 16.76
N VAL A 32 -23.47 15.29 16.30
CA VAL A 32 -23.12 14.03 15.62
C VAL A 32 -22.33 14.32 14.35
N LEU A 33 -22.78 15.27 13.53
CA LEU A 33 -22.07 15.66 12.31
C LEU A 33 -20.68 16.24 12.62
N ALA A 34 -20.56 17.05 13.67
CA ALA A 34 -19.26 17.58 14.08
C ALA A 34 -18.28 16.48 14.49
N ILE A 35 -18.71 15.50 15.27
CA ILE A 35 -17.89 14.36 15.68
C ILE A 35 -17.46 13.52 14.47
N ILE A 36 -18.41 13.19 13.56
CA ILE A 36 -18.10 12.44 12.34
C ILE A 36 -17.09 13.20 11.48
N ALA A 37 -17.23 14.50 11.32
CA ALA A 37 -16.30 15.32 10.54
C ALA A 37 -14.87 15.27 11.12
N VAL A 38 -14.71 15.37 12.44
CA VAL A 38 -13.41 15.27 13.12
C VAL A 38 -12.81 13.87 12.93
N LEU A 39 -13.59 12.80 13.13
CA LEU A 39 -13.13 11.42 12.95
C LEU A 39 -12.73 11.15 11.50
N ALA A 40 -13.49 11.63 10.53
CA ALA A 40 -13.18 11.51 9.10
C ALA A 40 -11.84 12.18 8.74
N LEU A 41 -11.59 13.37 9.30
CA LEU A 41 -10.33 14.09 9.07
C LEU A 41 -9.12 13.31 9.60
N LEU A 42 -9.22 12.74 10.80
CA LEU A 42 -8.17 11.91 11.38
C LEU A 42 -7.96 10.61 10.60
N ALA A 43 -9.05 9.96 10.18
CA ALA A 43 -9.00 8.71 9.42
C ALA A 43 -8.32 8.90 8.05
N ALA A 44 -8.55 10.03 7.36
CA ALA A 44 -7.99 10.30 6.05
C ALA A 44 -6.44 10.31 6.04
N THR A 45 -5.82 10.90 7.07
CA THR A 45 -4.35 10.97 7.17
C THR A 45 -3.72 9.61 7.43
N VAL A 46 -4.35 8.79 8.27
CA VAL A 46 -3.88 7.42 8.57
C VAL A 46 -4.04 6.53 7.33
N TYR A 47 -5.19 6.62 6.65
CA TYR A 47 -5.47 5.85 5.45
C TYR A 47 -4.42 6.08 4.35
N ALA A 48 -4.07 7.34 4.07
CA ALA A 48 -3.06 7.68 3.07
C ALA A 48 -1.69 7.04 3.37
N ARG A 49 -1.28 7.00 4.65
CA ARG A 49 -0.02 6.35 5.07
C ARG A 49 -0.07 4.83 4.90
N VAL A 50 -1.20 4.21 5.24
CA VAL A 50 -1.37 2.75 5.10
C VAL A 50 -1.32 2.34 3.64
N VAL A 51 -2.02 3.06 2.76
CA VAL A 51 -2.00 2.81 1.32
C VAL A 51 -0.59 2.96 0.75
N GLU A 52 0.15 3.99 1.17
CA GLU A 52 1.53 4.19 0.70
C GLU A 52 2.46 3.06 1.15
N ARG A 53 2.38 2.63 2.41
CA ARG A 53 3.15 1.46 2.90
C ARG A 53 2.80 0.18 2.13
N SER A 54 1.53 -0.03 1.81
CA SER A 54 1.09 -1.16 1.01
C SER A 54 1.72 -1.14 -0.40
N ARG A 55 1.78 0.03 -1.05
CA ARG A 55 2.43 0.19 -2.36
C ARG A 55 3.93 -0.11 -2.30
N VAL A 56 4.62 0.40 -1.28
CA VAL A 56 6.05 0.10 -1.06
C VAL A 56 6.27 -1.40 -0.91
N THR A 57 5.49 -2.06 -0.04
CA THR A 57 5.60 -3.51 0.17
C THR A 57 5.32 -4.29 -1.12
N GLN A 58 4.30 -3.90 -1.88
CA GLN A 58 3.98 -4.52 -3.17
C GLN A 58 5.14 -4.36 -4.15
N ALA A 59 5.72 -3.17 -4.28
CA ALA A 59 6.85 -2.92 -5.17
C ALA A 59 8.09 -3.74 -4.78
N ILE A 60 8.37 -3.92 -3.48
CA ILE A 60 9.47 -4.78 -3.00
C ILE A 60 9.26 -6.23 -3.44
N VAL A 61 8.05 -6.77 -3.27
CA VAL A 61 7.71 -8.12 -3.72
C VAL A 61 7.85 -8.24 -5.23
N GLU A 62 7.33 -7.30 -6.00
CA GLU A 62 7.38 -7.32 -7.46
C GLU A 62 8.81 -7.21 -8.00
N VAL A 63 9.70 -6.40 -7.38
CA VAL A 63 11.12 -6.36 -7.73
C VAL A 63 11.80 -7.70 -7.43
N GLY A 64 11.45 -8.33 -6.30
CA GLY A 64 11.92 -9.66 -5.96
C GLY A 64 11.50 -10.72 -6.99
N ASP A 65 10.22 -10.74 -7.36
CA ASP A 65 9.67 -11.68 -8.34
C ASP A 65 10.31 -11.51 -9.73
N LEU A 66 10.47 -10.27 -10.17
CA LEU A 66 11.14 -9.95 -11.44
C LEU A 66 12.61 -10.38 -11.41
N ALA A 67 13.30 -10.20 -10.29
CA ALA A 67 14.69 -10.65 -10.14
C ALA A 67 14.79 -12.17 -10.25
N VAL A 68 13.90 -12.92 -9.60
CA VAL A 68 13.83 -14.39 -9.71
C VAL A 68 13.55 -14.82 -11.14
N GLU A 69 12.66 -14.15 -11.86
CA GLU A 69 12.36 -14.44 -13.26
C GLU A 69 13.60 -14.23 -14.15
N ILE A 70 14.33 -13.14 -13.96
CA ILE A 70 15.58 -12.85 -14.68
C ILE A 70 16.64 -13.92 -14.40
N GLU A 71 16.83 -14.31 -13.14
CA GLU A 71 17.78 -15.35 -12.75
C GLU A 71 17.39 -16.73 -13.33
N ARG A 72 16.09 -17.04 -13.41
CA ARG A 72 15.60 -18.25 -14.06
C ARG A 72 15.95 -18.29 -15.54
N ILE A 73 15.81 -17.16 -16.26
CA ILE A 73 16.21 -17.07 -17.67
C ILE A 73 17.72 -17.28 -17.80
N ARG A 74 18.51 -16.61 -16.95
CA ARG A 74 19.96 -16.79 -16.94
C ARG A 74 20.38 -18.24 -16.70
N SER A 75 19.72 -18.95 -15.79
CA SER A 75 20.04 -20.36 -15.50
C SER A 75 19.78 -21.30 -16.67
N THR A 76 18.85 -20.95 -17.56
CA THR A 76 18.52 -21.75 -18.75
C THR A 76 19.28 -21.32 -20.01
N THR A 77 19.55 -20.02 -20.16
CA THR A 77 20.20 -19.46 -21.37
C THR A 77 21.68 -19.12 -21.17
N PHE A 78 22.18 -19.19 -19.92
CA PHE A 78 23.51 -18.76 -19.50
C PHE A 78 23.81 -17.27 -19.74
N GLN A 79 22.79 -16.46 -20.02
CA GLN A 79 22.90 -15.02 -20.25
C GLN A 79 21.74 -14.29 -19.59
N TYR A 80 22.01 -13.07 -19.09
CA TYR A 80 20.94 -12.17 -18.67
C TYR A 80 20.20 -11.61 -19.89
N PRO A 81 18.87 -11.44 -19.82
CA PRO A 81 18.11 -10.87 -20.93
C PRO A 81 18.54 -9.41 -21.20
N ASP A 82 18.40 -8.95 -22.45
CA ASP A 82 18.72 -7.58 -22.83
C ASP A 82 17.64 -6.58 -22.39
N ALA A 83 16.42 -7.06 -22.16
CA ALA A 83 15.28 -6.26 -21.67
C ALA A 83 14.51 -7.02 -20.60
N LEU A 84 13.67 -6.32 -19.85
CA LEU A 84 12.82 -6.91 -18.82
C LEU A 84 11.87 -7.95 -19.45
N PRO A 85 11.90 -9.22 -19.00
CA PRO A 85 11.13 -10.30 -19.64
C PRO A 85 9.62 -10.10 -19.55
N SER A 86 9.14 -9.61 -18.42
CA SER A 86 7.72 -9.34 -18.14
C SER A 86 7.53 -7.87 -17.78
N PRO A 87 7.48 -6.96 -18.77
CA PRO A 87 7.25 -5.54 -18.49
C PRO A 87 5.93 -5.34 -17.77
N ARG A 88 5.98 -4.71 -16.59
CA ARG A 88 4.82 -4.37 -15.78
C ARG A 88 5.00 -2.99 -15.17
N LEU A 89 3.89 -2.42 -14.68
CA LEU A 89 3.91 -1.14 -13.98
C LEU A 89 4.04 -1.37 -12.48
N ASP A 90 4.76 -0.48 -11.82
CA ASP A 90 4.86 -0.43 -10.38
C ASP A 90 3.53 0.08 -9.75
N PRO A 91 3.35 0.01 -8.43
CA PRO A 91 2.12 0.47 -7.76
C PRO A 91 1.80 1.97 -7.91
N TRP A 92 2.72 2.76 -8.45
CA TRP A 92 2.51 4.17 -8.79
C TRP A 92 2.23 4.39 -10.29
N GLY A 93 2.14 3.29 -11.08
CA GLY A 93 1.80 3.31 -12.51
C GLY A 93 2.97 3.58 -13.46
N ARG A 94 4.21 3.33 -13.05
CA ARG A 94 5.42 3.53 -13.86
C ARG A 94 6.10 2.20 -14.17
N PRO A 95 6.82 2.11 -15.31
CA PRO A 95 7.55 0.89 -15.64
C PRO A 95 8.74 0.69 -14.68
N TYR A 96 9.00 -0.58 -14.32
CA TYR A 96 10.26 -0.95 -13.67
C TYR A 96 11.43 -0.70 -14.61
N VAL A 97 12.53 -0.22 -14.05
CA VAL A 97 13.77 0.04 -14.81
C VAL A 97 14.70 -1.15 -14.65
N TYR A 98 15.12 -1.70 -15.78
CA TYR A 98 16.07 -2.81 -15.86
C TYR A 98 17.29 -2.39 -16.68
N THR A 99 18.48 -2.74 -16.21
CA THR A 99 19.74 -2.49 -16.92
C THR A 99 20.67 -3.68 -16.72
N ARG A 100 20.98 -4.41 -17.80
CA ARG A 100 22.01 -5.46 -17.79
C ARG A 100 23.37 -4.81 -17.59
N LEU A 101 24.18 -5.34 -16.68
CA LEU A 101 25.53 -4.86 -16.38
C LEU A 101 26.62 -5.87 -16.75
N GLU A 102 26.25 -7.14 -16.88
CA GLU A 102 27.18 -8.21 -17.26
C GLU A 102 27.71 -7.99 -18.69
N GLY A 103 29.05 -8.07 -18.87
CA GLY A 103 29.70 -7.93 -20.17
C GLY A 103 29.81 -6.49 -20.71
N ILE A 104 29.33 -5.49 -20.00
CA ILE A 104 29.44 -4.09 -20.42
C ILE A 104 30.75 -3.50 -19.93
N LYS A 105 31.61 -3.06 -20.86
CA LYS A 105 32.81 -2.29 -20.52
C LYS A 105 32.38 -0.89 -20.04
N GLY A 106 32.70 -0.61 -18.78
CA GLY A 106 32.39 0.68 -18.16
C GLY A 106 31.02 0.72 -17.49
N LYS A 107 30.96 0.55 -16.16
CA LYS A 107 29.76 0.56 -15.33
C LYS A 107 29.16 1.96 -15.12
N GLY A 108 29.34 2.87 -16.10
CA GLY A 108 28.85 4.26 -15.99
C GLY A 108 27.33 4.39 -15.88
N LYS A 109 26.59 3.38 -16.39
CA LYS A 109 25.12 3.32 -16.30
C LYS A 109 24.60 2.61 -15.04
N ALA A 110 25.48 1.94 -14.26
CA ALA A 110 25.09 1.24 -13.05
C ALA A 110 24.66 2.24 -11.97
N ARG A 111 23.65 1.86 -11.21
CA ARG A 111 23.27 2.55 -9.97
C ARG A 111 24.40 2.40 -8.94
N LYS A 112 24.60 3.42 -8.12
CA LYS A 112 25.76 3.53 -7.21
C LYS A 112 25.30 3.71 -5.77
N ASP A 113 26.10 3.14 -4.86
CA ASP A 113 25.95 3.33 -3.42
C ASP A 113 26.46 4.72 -2.96
N HIS A 114 26.52 4.93 -1.66
CA HIS A 114 27.02 6.14 -1.02
C HIS A 114 28.50 6.42 -1.35
N ALA A 115 29.29 5.36 -1.58
CA ALA A 115 30.72 5.42 -1.89
C ALA A 115 31.00 5.40 -3.42
N LEU A 116 29.97 5.58 -4.24
CA LEU A 116 30.04 5.55 -5.71
C LEU A 116 30.39 4.18 -6.30
N ASN A 117 30.32 3.09 -5.51
CA ASN A 117 30.44 1.74 -6.05
C ASN A 117 29.13 1.30 -6.71
N PRO A 118 29.19 0.47 -7.75
CA PRO A 118 27.99 -0.12 -8.34
C PRO A 118 27.21 -0.94 -7.30
N LEU A 119 25.86 -0.79 -7.26
CA LEU A 119 24.99 -1.57 -6.39
C LEU A 119 25.02 -3.06 -6.72
N ASN A 120 25.15 -3.35 -8.04
CA ASN A 120 25.15 -4.71 -8.58
C ASN A 120 26.26 -4.88 -9.62
N THR A 121 26.65 -6.13 -9.86
CA THR A 121 27.61 -6.49 -10.91
C THR A 121 26.96 -7.20 -12.07
N ASP A 122 25.76 -7.72 -11.87
CA ASP A 122 24.94 -8.52 -12.78
C ASP A 122 23.93 -7.66 -13.56
N PHE A 123 22.93 -7.12 -12.88
CA PHE A 123 21.92 -6.22 -13.44
C PHE A 123 21.34 -5.31 -12.36
N ASP A 124 20.94 -4.11 -12.76
CA ASP A 124 20.14 -3.21 -11.95
C ASP A 124 18.65 -3.42 -12.27
N LEU A 125 17.84 -3.48 -11.22
CA LEU A 125 16.38 -3.55 -11.27
C LEU A 125 15.79 -2.72 -10.15
N PHE A 126 14.89 -1.77 -10.49
CA PHE A 126 14.30 -0.87 -9.50
C PHE A 126 13.01 -0.24 -9.99
N SER A 127 12.19 0.23 -9.05
CA SER A 127 11.11 1.21 -9.27
C SER A 127 11.62 2.59 -8.89
N THR A 128 11.13 3.61 -9.61
CA THR A 128 11.42 5.02 -9.33
C THR A 128 10.57 5.59 -8.18
N GLY A 129 9.93 4.72 -7.43
CA GLY A 129 9.19 5.09 -6.23
C GLY A 129 8.01 6.04 -6.47
N LYS A 130 7.61 6.72 -5.42
CA LYS A 130 6.45 7.62 -5.44
C LYS A 130 6.68 8.88 -6.26
N ASN A 131 7.88 9.45 -6.22
CA ASN A 131 8.20 10.71 -6.90
C ASN A 131 8.44 10.52 -8.42
N GLY A 132 8.77 9.29 -8.87
CA GLY A 132 9.03 8.96 -10.27
C GLY A 132 10.36 9.47 -10.82
N VAL A 133 11.27 9.88 -9.95
CA VAL A 133 12.58 10.44 -10.33
C VAL A 133 13.67 9.63 -9.66
N PHE A 134 14.66 9.19 -10.42
CA PHE A 134 15.83 8.53 -9.89
C PHE A 134 17.12 9.23 -10.28
N LYS A 135 18.16 9.06 -9.50
CA LYS A 135 19.52 9.53 -9.78
C LYS A 135 20.48 8.35 -9.78
N PRO A 136 21.63 8.45 -10.44
CA PRO A 136 22.62 7.36 -10.47
C PRO A 136 23.04 6.89 -9.06
N GLN A 137 23.17 7.80 -8.11
CA GLN A 137 23.53 7.49 -6.73
C GLN A 137 22.27 7.41 -5.85
N VAL A 138 22.07 6.31 -5.16
CA VAL A 138 20.86 6.03 -4.35
C VAL A 138 20.73 6.89 -3.09
N SER A 139 21.82 7.49 -2.61
CA SER A 139 21.80 8.41 -1.47
C SER A 139 21.29 9.81 -1.79
N GLN A 140 21.05 10.12 -3.06
CA GLN A 140 20.50 11.41 -3.45
C GLN A 140 19.02 11.49 -3.08
N LYS A 141 18.56 12.67 -2.64
CA LYS A 141 17.22 12.91 -2.12
C LYS A 141 16.10 12.38 -3.02
N ASP A 142 16.25 12.54 -4.33
CA ASP A 142 15.25 12.11 -5.31
C ASP A 142 15.17 10.58 -5.46
N SER A 143 16.16 9.84 -4.95
CA SER A 143 16.23 8.37 -5.04
C SER A 143 15.92 7.65 -3.74
N LEU A 144 15.65 8.35 -2.65
CA LEU A 144 15.44 7.73 -1.34
C LEU A 144 14.14 6.91 -1.26
N ASP A 145 13.16 7.23 -2.10
CA ASP A 145 11.89 6.50 -2.22
C ASP A 145 11.88 5.44 -3.35
N ASP A 146 13.02 5.27 -4.06
CA ASP A 146 13.18 4.19 -5.03
C ASP A 146 13.13 2.83 -4.32
N ILE A 147 12.54 1.83 -4.97
CA ILE A 147 12.64 0.44 -4.54
C ILE A 147 13.72 -0.23 -5.37
N ILE A 148 14.81 -0.60 -4.72
CA ILE A 148 16.02 -1.09 -5.40
C ILE A 148 16.31 -2.55 -5.09
N ARG A 149 16.92 -3.25 -6.06
CA ARG A 149 17.68 -4.47 -5.85
C ARG A 149 19.16 -4.09 -5.72
N ALA A 150 19.84 -4.60 -4.70
CA ALA A 150 21.25 -4.32 -4.46
C ALA A 150 21.99 -5.58 -3.96
N ARG A 151 23.32 -5.53 -3.98
CA ARG A 151 24.21 -6.63 -3.56
C ARG A 151 23.91 -7.93 -4.31
N ASN A 152 23.66 -7.84 -5.62
CA ASN A 152 23.30 -8.95 -6.50
C ASN A 152 22.11 -9.78 -5.95
N GLY A 153 21.09 -9.10 -5.40
CA GLY A 153 19.90 -9.72 -4.84
C GLY A 153 19.95 -9.96 -3.31
N GLY A 154 21.06 -9.66 -2.65
CA GLY A 154 21.15 -9.72 -1.19
C GLY A 154 20.32 -8.65 -0.44
N TYR A 155 19.80 -7.67 -1.18
CA TYR A 155 18.91 -6.65 -0.66
C TYR A 155 17.85 -6.27 -1.70
N VAL A 156 16.60 -6.20 -1.27
CA VAL A 156 15.49 -5.60 -2.02
C VAL A 156 14.67 -4.75 -1.05
N GLY A 157 14.60 -3.45 -1.30
CA GLY A 157 13.92 -2.53 -0.40
C GLY A 157 14.06 -1.08 -0.81
N LEU A 158 13.65 -0.17 0.08
CA LEU A 158 13.81 1.27 -0.10
C LEU A 158 15.30 1.65 -0.18
N ALA A 159 15.64 2.49 -1.14
CA ALA A 159 16.99 3.02 -1.28
C ALA A 159 17.43 3.87 -0.08
N GLY A 160 16.47 4.52 0.60
CA GLY A 160 16.72 5.30 1.82
C GLY A 160 17.06 4.46 3.06
N GLU A 161 16.85 3.14 3.00
CA GLU A 161 17.14 2.19 4.08
C GLU A 161 18.39 1.33 3.78
N PHE A 162 19.00 1.50 2.60
CA PHE A 162 20.19 0.79 2.12
C PHE A 162 21.47 1.51 2.56
#